data_f9f6ae1eae5453e54a4b53b0d785bcb9
#
_entry.id   f9f6ae1eae5453e54a4b53b0d785bcb9
#
_cell.length_a   1.000
_cell.length_b   1.000
_cell.length_c   1.000
_cell.angle_alpha   90.00
_cell.angle_beta   90.00
_cell.angle_gamma   90.00
#
_symmetry.space_group_name_H-M   'P 1'
#
loop_
_entity.id
_entity.type
_entity.pdbx_description
1 polymer ?
#
loop_
_entity_poly.entity_id
_entity_poly.type
_entity_poly.pdbx_seq_one_letter_code
_entity_poly.pdbx_strand_id
1 'polypeptide(L)'
;RDREVDPTGVTLSLERRKRLIALADQYGVPIIEDDPYGQLRYEGTHLPSVVSMDSEFRKNGGLDYRGNVIYLSTFSKILAPGLRLAWVVAPPEVIRKLVQAKQGADLNTAAFTQMVAYEVARGGFLDRHIWLIRRVYGERRNIMLEAMEQHFPPSVKWTHPQGGLFLWGIMPDFLDAKEVFKVAVERKVAFVPGESFFATGGGHNTMRLNFSNAAPEMIREGIARLGQVLYEMIAAREKVAGD
;
A
#
# COMPACT_ATOMS: atom_id res chain seq x y z
N ARG A 1 0.54 -2.67 12.86
CA ARG A 1 0.17 -2.28 11.49
C ARG A 1 0.93 -3.15 10.54
N ASP A 2 0.25 -3.83 9.63
CA ASP A 2 0.91 -4.51 8.52
C ASP A 2 1.46 -3.45 7.57
N ARG A 3 2.79 -3.48 7.37
CA ARG A 3 3.48 -2.41 6.64
C ARG A 3 3.39 -2.56 5.10
N GLU A 4 2.69 -3.54 4.59
CA GLU A 4 2.40 -3.61 3.15
C GLU A 4 1.34 -2.59 2.72
N VAL A 5 0.49 -2.16 3.66
CA VAL A 5 -0.46 -1.04 3.49
C VAL A 5 0.11 0.28 4.01
N ASP A 6 1.24 0.22 4.72
CA ASP A 6 1.96 1.39 5.19
C ASP A 6 2.37 2.25 3.98
N PRO A 7 1.99 3.52 3.93
CA PRO A 7 2.30 4.40 2.80
C PRO A 7 3.81 4.58 2.56
N THR A 8 4.64 4.22 3.53
CA THR A 8 6.11 4.27 3.41
C THR A 8 6.68 3.20 2.48
N GLY A 9 5.91 2.17 2.11
CA GLY A 9 6.35 1.07 1.24
C GLY A 9 7.34 0.09 1.89
N VAL A 10 7.42 0.07 3.22
CA VAL A 10 8.32 -0.84 3.96
C VAL A 10 7.62 -2.18 4.19
N THR A 11 8.24 -3.27 3.76
CA THR A 11 7.76 -4.64 4.00
C THR A 11 8.25 -5.19 5.34
N LEU A 12 7.34 -5.76 6.14
CA LEU A 12 7.68 -6.44 7.38
C LEU A 12 8.45 -7.73 7.08
N SER A 13 9.67 -7.86 7.61
CA SER A 13 10.53 -9.03 7.39
C SER A 13 9.96 -10.31 8.00
N LEU A 14 10.37 -11.47 7.48
CA LEU A 14 9.92 -12.77 7.98
C LEU A 14 10.14 -12.93 9.50
N GLU A 15 11.29 -12.51 10.01
CA GLU A 15 11.61 -12.59 11.44
C GLU A 15 10.71 -11.67 12.29
N ARG A 16 10.38 -10.50 11.77
CA ARG A 16 9.43 -9.60 12.44
C ARG A 16 8.01 -10.14 12.43
N ARG A 17 7.57 -10.82 11.36
CA ARG A 17 6.27 -11.50 11.29
C ARG A 17 6.19 -12.60 12.36
N LYS A 18 7.22 -13.46 12.47
CA LYS A 18 7.30 -14.48 13.53
C LYS A 18 7.25 -13.88 14.93
N ARG A 19 8.01 -12.81 15.16
CA ARG A 19 8.02 -12.13 16.46
C ARG A 19 6.67 -11.50 16.80
N LEU A 20 6.00 -10.92 15.82
CA LEU A 20 4.67 -10.35 15.99
C LEU A 20 3.64 -11.41 16.39
N ILE A 21 3.64 -12.58 15.74
CA ILE A 21 2.78 -13.72 16.08
C ILE A 21 3.03 -14.17 17.52
N ALA A 22 4.29 -14.36 17.89
CA ALA A 22 4.66 -14.80 19.25
C ALA A 22 4.21 -13.80 20.34
N LEU A 23 4.36 -12.49 20.08
CA LEU A 23 3.90 -11.44 20.99
C LEU A 23 2.37 -11.39 21.07
N ALA A 24 1.68 -11.49 19.92
CA ALA A 24 0.22 -11.52 19.89
C ALA A 24 -0.34 -12.72 20.68
N ASP A 25 0.30 -13.87 20.56
CA ASP A 25 -0.06 -15.06 21.33
C ASP A 25 0.20 -14.88 22.83
N GLN A 26 1.39 -14.40 23.19
CA GLN A 26 1.79 -14.17 24.58
C GLN A 26 0.85 -13.22 25.33
N TYR A 27 0.39 -12.16 24.65
CA TYR A 27 -0.44 -11.11 25.25
C TYR A 27 -1.93 -11.23 24.96
N GLY A 28 -2.36 -12.23 24.19
CA GLY A 28 -3.76 -12.40 23.80
C GLY A 28 -4.31 -11.25 22.94
N VAL A 29 -3.46 -10.59 22.16
CA VAL A 29 -3.84 -9.43 21.32
C VAL A 29 -4.11 -9.87 19.89
N PRO A 30 -5.28 -9.57 19.30
CA PRO A 30 -5.53 -9.90 17.90
C PRO A 30 -4.71 -9.02 16.96
N ILE A 31 -4.30 -9.60 15.82
CA ILE A 31 -3.64 -8.92 14.72
C ILE A 31 -4.67 -8.71 13.60
N ILE A 32 -4.82 -7.50 13.10
CA ILE A 32 -5.50 -7.22 11.84
C ILE A 32 -4.43 -7.08 10.77
N GLU A 33 -4.37 -8.05 9.85
CA GLU A 33 -3.51 -8.03 8.67
C GLU A 33 -4.33 -7.53 7.48
N ASP A 34 -4.17 -6.24 7.13
CA ASP A 34 -4.81 -5.65 5.95
C ASP A 34 -3.85 -5.72 4.76
N ASP A 35 -4.07 -6.68 3.88
CA ASP A 35 -3.17 -7.06 2.79
C ASP A 35 -3.82 -6.96 1.40
N PRO A 36 -4.07 -5.75 0.88
CA PRO A 36 -4.52 -5.56 -0.49
C PRO A 36 -3.39 -5.65 -1.54
N TYR A 37 -2.11 -5.61 -1.12
CA TYR A 37 -0.94 -5.46 -2.00
C TYR A 37 0.07 -6.60 -1.92
N GLY A 38 -0.06 -7.56 -1.01
CA GLY A 38 0.93 -8.62 -0.79
C GLY A 38 1.28 -9.43 -2.02
N GLN A 39 0.35 -9.55 -2.96
CA GLN A 39 0.61 -10.17 -4.26
C GLN A 39 1.43 -9.28 -5.22
N LEU A 40 1.55 -7.98 -4.96
CA LEU A 40 2.24 -7.01 -5.82
C LEU A 40 3.67 -6.74 -5.34
N ARG A 41 4.46 -7.82 -5.20
CA ARG A 41 5.87 -7.75 -4.86
C ARG A 41 6.72 -7.85 -6.12
N TYR A 42 7.68 -6.93 -6.31
CA TYR A 42 8.52 -6.81 -7.50
C TYR A 42 9.93 -7.34 -7.28
N GLU A 43 10.42 -7.30 -6.05
CA GLU A 43 11.77 -7.70 -5.67
C GLU A 43 11.76 -8.72 -4.54
N GLY A 44 12.78 -9.59 -4.54
CA GLY A 44 12.93 -10.64 -3.55
C GLY A 44 11.91 -11.77 -3.69
N THR A 45 11.78 -12.59 -2.66
CA THR A 45 10.83 -13.70 -2.61
C THR A 45 9.49 -13.25 -2.04
N HIS A 46 8.41 -13.91 -2.45
CA HIS A 46 7.10 -13.73 -1.82
C HIS A 46 7.18 -14.14 -0.34
N LEU A 47 6.66 -13.29 0.55
CA LEU A 47 6.60 -13.60 1.97
C LEU A 47 5.21 -14.18 2.32
N PRO A 48 5.15 -15.25 3.13
CA PRO A 48 3.86 -15.79 3.57
C PRO A 48 3.13 -14.75 4.43
N SER A 49 1.80 -14.70 4.30
CA SER A 49 0.96 -13.83 5.14
C SER A 49 1.12 -14.18 6.63
N VAL A 50 0.84 -13.21 7.50
CA VAL A 50 0.89 -13.44 8.95
C VAL A 50 -0.12 -14.50 9.36
N VAL A 51 -1.33 -14.50 8.75
CA VAL A 51 -2.34 -15.53 9.01
C VAL A 51 -1.87 -16.94 8.64
N SER A 52 -1.17 -17.10 7.51
CA SER A 52 -0.60 -18.39 7.12
C SER A 52 0.45 -18.88 8.12
N MET A 53 1.35 -17.97 8.52
CA MET A 53 2.39 -18.27 9.51
C MET A 53 1.82 -18.56 10.91
N ASP A 54 0.76 -17.86 11.34
CA ASP A 54 0.08 -18.12 12.61
C ASP A 54 -0.62 -19.48 12.60
N SER A 55 -1.23 -19.86 11.48
CA SER A 55 -1.81 -21.18 11.27
C SER A 55 -0.75 -22.29 11.41
N GLU A 56 0.41 -22.13 10.81
CA GLU A 56 1.54 -23.07 10.93
C GLU A 56 2.10 -23.12 12.36
N PHE A 57 2.27 -21.96 12.99
CA PHE A 57 2.73 -21.85 14.38
C PHE A 57 1.83 -22.62 15.36
N ARG A 58 0.51 -22.56 15.15
CA ARG A 58 -0.48 -23.26 15.98
C ARG A 58 -0.74 -24.70 15.56
N LYS A 59 -0.23 -25.13 14.41
CA LYS A 59 -0.50 -26.45 13.81
C LYS A 59 -2.00 -26.73 13.60
N ASN A 60 -2.79 -25.69 13.30
CA ASN A 60 -4.24 -25.74 13.14
C ASN A 60 -4.70 -25.10 11.82
N GLY A 61 -4.18 -25.55 10.70
CA GLY A 61 -4.58 -25.09 9.37
C GLY A 61 -5.95 -25.58 8.93
N GLY A 62 -6.44 -25.00 7.84
CA GLY A 62 -7.70 -25.37 7.19
C GLY A 62 -8.93 -24.61 7.68
N LEU A 63 -10.11 -25.23 7.60
CA LEU A 63 -11.40 -24.60 7.92
C LEU A 63 -11.59 -24.27 9.40
N ASP A 64 -10.77 -24.86 10.29
CA ASP A 64 -10.82 -24.67 11.75
C ASP A 64 -9.72 -23.74 12.27
N TYR A 65 -9.31 -22.73 11.48
CA TYR A 65 -8.34 -21.75 11.93
C TYR A 65 -8.80 -21.07 13.24
N ARG A 66 -7.97 -21.15 14.29
CA ARG A 66 -8.24 -20.62 15.63
C ARG A 66 -7.09 -19.75 16.16
N GLY A 67 -6.48 -18.98 15.27
CA GLY A 67 -5.39 -18.09 15.62
C GLY A 67 -5.83 -16.69 16.06
N ASN A 68 -4.87 -15.81 16.19
CA ASN A 68 -5.09 -14.43 16.60
C ASN A 68 -5.09 -13.44 15.42
N VAL A 69 -5.02 -13.91 14.17
CA VAL A 69 -4.93 -13.05 12.99
C VAL A 69 -6.28 -12.96 12.29
N ILE A 70 -6.69 -11.76 11.98
CA ILE A 70 -7.82 -11.42 11.10
C ILE A 70 -7.21 -10.88 9.81
N TYR A 71 -7.17 -11.70 8.77
CA TYR A 71 -6.61 -11.35 7.47
C TYR A 71 -7.68 -10.77 6.55
N LEU A 72 -7.40 -9.60 6.00
CA LEU A 72 -8.26 -8.89 5.06
C LEU A 72 -7.53 -8.77 3.73
N SER A 73 -8.19 -9.12 2.63
CA SER A 73 -7.65 -8.88 1.30
C SER A 73 -8.73 -8.64 0.26
N THR A 74 -8.36 -8.24 -0.96
CA THR A 74 -9.31 -7.77 -1.97
C THR A 74 -8.85 -8.10 -3.39
N PHE A 75 -9.79 -8.30 -4.30
CA PHE A 75 -9.55 -8.36 -5.74
C PHE A 75 -9.28 -6.99 -6.38
N SER A 76 -9.46 -5.89 -5.64
CA SER A 76 -9.37 -4.53 -6.19
C SER A 76 -8.01 -4.18 -6.78
N LYS A 77 -6.92 -4.78 -6.30
CA LYS A 77 -5.55 -4.46 -6.73
C LYS A 77 -4.91 -5.52 -7.61
N ILE A 78 -5.50 -6.72 -7.63
CA ILE A 78 -4.98 -7.87 -8.38
C ILE A 78 -5.89 -8.32 -9.53
N LEU A 79 -7.14 -7.83 -9.59
CA LEU A 79 -8.07 -8.13 -10.65
C LEU A 79 -8.78 -6.86 -11.14
N ALA A 80 -9.79 -6.39 -10.42
CA ALA A 80 -10.55 -5.20 -10.82
C ALA A 80 -11.23 -4.52 -9.60
N PRO A 81 -10.96 -3.22 -9.35
CA PRO A 81 -11.56 -2.51 -8.22
C PRO A 81 -13.06 -2.32 -8.34
N GLY A 82 -13.61 -2.28 -9.56
CA GLY A 82 -15.04 -2.11 -9.83
C GLY A 82 -15.92 -3.30 -9.40
N LEU A 83 -15.35 -4.48 -9.19
CA LEU A 83 -16.08 -5.65 -8.72
C LEU A 83 -16.50 -5.54 -7.24
N ARG A 84 -15.85 -4.70 -6.46
CA ARG A 84 -16.13 -4.49 -5.03
C ARG A 84 -16.09 -5.78 -4.21
N LEU A 85 -15.13 -6.67 -4.52
CA LEU A 85 -14.94 -7.97 -3.86
C LEU A 85 -13.73 -7.97 -2.95
N ALA A 86 -13.92 -8.49 -1.75
CA ALA A 86 -12.90 -8.72 -0.75
C ALA A 86 -13.19 -10.02 -0.01
N TRP A 87 -12.22 -10.52 0.76
CA TRP A 87 -12.40 -11.69 1.61
C TRP A 87 -11.72 -11.49 2.96
N VAL A 88 -12.19 -12.24 3.94
CA VAL A 88 -11.65 -12.27 5.30
C VAL A 88 -11.34 -13.71 5.66
N VAL A 89 -10.15 -13.93 6.24
CA VAL A 89 -9.78 -15.17 6.92
C VAL A 89 -9.60 -14.85 8.40
N ALA A 90 -10.38 -15.48 9.26
CA ALA A 90 -10.37 -15.23 10.71
C ALA A 90 -10.94 -16.43 11.46
N PRO A 91 -10.78 -16.49 12.80
CA PRO A 91 -11.43 -17.50 13.63
C PRO A 91 -12.97 -17.55 13.40
N PRO A 92 -13.61 -18.73 13.47
CA PRO A 92 -15.02 -18.90 13.17
C PRO A 92 -15.98 -17.99 13.97
N GLU A 93 -15.64 -17.69 15.22
CA GLU A 93 -16.39 -16.76 16.07
C GLU A 93 -16.35 -15.32 15.54
N VAL A 94 -15.22 -14.87 15.00
CA VAL A 94 -15.09 -13.55 14.34
C VAL A 94 -15.90 -13.55 13.04
N ILE A 95 -15.75 -14.59 12.21
CA ILE A 95 -16.50 -14.70 10.94
C ILE A 95 -18.01 -14.66 11.20
N ARG A 96 -18.52 -15.38 12.20
CA ARG A 96 -19.96 -15.32 12.54
C ARG A 96 -20.42 -13.90 12.85
N LYS A 97 -19.63 -13.11 13.59
CA LYS A 97 -19.96 -11.71 13.90
C LYS A 97 -19.89 -10.80 12.68
N LEU A 98 -18.90 -10.99 11.83
CA LEU A 98 -18.79 -10.24 10.57
C LEU A 98 -19.95 -10.53 9.62
N VAL A 99 -20.39 -11.80 9.53
CA VAL A 99 -21.58 -12.17 8.73
C VAL A 99 -22.84 -11.49 9.26
N GLN A 100 -23.06 -11.49 10.59
CA GLN A 100 -24.19 -10.80 11.20
C GLN A 100 -24.17 -9.29 10.94
N ALA A 101 -22.99 -8.66 11.10
CA ALA A 101 -22.83 -7.22 10.82
C ALA A 101 -23.08 -6.91 9.34
N LYS A 102 -22.56 -7.74 8.42
CA LYS A 102 -22.78 -7.58 6.97
C LYS A 102 -24.25 -7.69 6.58
N GLN A 103 -24.99 -8.61 7.18
CA GLN A 103 -26.43 -8.72 6.94
C GLN A 103 -27.17 -7.41 7.28
N GLY A 104 -26.76 -6.72 8.32
CA GLY A 104 -27.32 -5.41 8.69
C GLY A 104 -26.86 -4.26 7.81
N ALA A 105 -25.67 -4.37 7.20
CA ALA A 105 -25.08 -3.30 6.39
C ALA A 105 -25.55 -3.31 4.92
N ASP A 106 -25.47 -4.46 4.26
CA ASP A 106 -25.77 -4.59 2.81
C ASP A 106 -26.37 -5.94 2.43
N LEU A 107 -26.80 -6.73 3.39
CA LEU A 107 -27.36 -8.07 3.29
C LEU A 107 -26.32 -9.10 2.79
N ASN A 108 -25.79 -8.93 1.58
CA ASN A 108 -24.74 -9.75 1.00
C ASN A 108 -24.03 -9.01 -0.15
N THR A 109 -22.83 -9.48 -0.49
CA THR A 109 -22.16 -9.06 -1.72
C THR A 109 -22.88 -9.66 -2.93
N ALA A 110 -23.09 -8.88 -3.99
CA ALA A 110 -23.81 -9.30 -5.18
C ALA A 110 -23.28 -10.63 -5.75
N ALA A 111 -24.14 -11.64 -5.85
CA ALA A 111 -23.76 -12.96 -6.36
C ALA A 111 -23.22 -12.90 -7.79
N PHE A 112 -23.77 -12.02 -8.64
CA PHE A 112 -23.31 -11.83 -10.01
C PHE A 112 -21.82 -11.47 -10.08
N THR A 113 -21.37 -10.48 -9.28
CA THR A 113 -19.95 -10.07 -9.28
C THR A 113 -19.02 -11.15 -8.73
N GLN A 114 -19.50 -11.96 -7.77
CA GLN A 114 -18.76 -13.11 -7.26
C GLN A 114 -18.60 -14.18 -8.34
N MET A 115 -19.67 -14.49 -9.10
CA MET A 115 -19.62 -15.45 -10.20
C MET A 115 -18.72 -14.98 -11.34
N VAL A 116 -18.75 -13.70 -11.71
CA VAL A 116 -17.86 -13.12 -12.70
C VAL A 116 -16.40 -13.26 -12.25
N ALA A 117 -16.09 -12.90 -11.01
CA ALA A 117 -14.72 -13.03 -10.48
C ALA A 117 -14.25 -14.48 -10.46
N TYR A 118 -15.13 -15.42 -10.08
CA TYR A 118 -14.84 -16.86 -10.11
C TYR A 118 -14.51 -17.35 -11.52
N GLU A 119 -15.37 -17.02 -12.50
CA GLU A 119 -15.18 -17.43 -13.89
C GLU A 119 -13.89 -16.87 -14.49
N VAL A 120 -13.53 -15.64 -14.15
CA VAL A 120 -12.27 -15.01 -14.60
C VAL A 120 -11.07 -15.61 -13.88
N ALA A 121 -11.16 -15.86 -12.58
CA ALA A 121 -10.04 -16.33 -11.76
C ALA A 121 -9.71 -17.81 -12.01
N ARG A 122 -10.73 -18.64 -12.26
CA ARG A 122 -10.54 -20.07 -12.52
C ARG A 122 -9.65 -20.32 -13.76
N GLY A 123 -8.95 -21.41 -13.81
CA GLY A 123 -8.11 -21.78 -14.97
C GLY A 123 -6.78 -21.01 -15.06
N GLY A 124 -6.32 -20.41 -13.95
CA GLY A 124 -4.99 -19.81 -13.85
C GLY A 124 -4.86 -18.44 -14.53
N PHE A 125 -5.99 -17.80 -14.90
CA PHE A 125 -5.93 -16.44 -15.46
C PHE A 125 -5.40 -15.45 -14.44
N LEU A 126 -5.86 -15.52 -13.17
CA LEU A 126 -5.46 -14.59 -12.13
C LEU A 126 -3.96 -14.61 -11.88
N ASP A 127 -3.34 -15.78 -11.84
CA ASP A 127 -1.89 -15.92 -11.64
C ASP A 127 -1.10 -15.27 -12.78
N ARG A 128 -1.52 -15.52 -14.04
CA ARG A 128 -0.90 -14.90 -15.22
C ARG A 128 -1.08 -13.36 -15.20
N HIS A 129 -2.24 -12.90 -14.81
CA HIS A 129 -2.52 -11.47 -14.69
C HIS A 129 -1.68 -10.81 -13.58
N ILE A 130 -1.58 -11.43 -12.41
CA ILE A 130 -0.72 -10.94 -11.31
C ILE A 130 0.74 -10.86 -11.78
N TRP A 131 1.24 -11.86 -12.50
CA TRP A 131 2.58 -11.81 -13.06
C TRP A 131 2.77 -10.63 -14.02
N LEU A 132 1.80 -10.39 -14.91
CA LEU A 132 1.81 -9.26 -15.85
C LEU A 132 1.84 -7.91 -15.11
N ILE A 133 0.94 -7.70 -14.17
CA ILE A 133 0.84 -6.42 -13.45
C ILE A 133 2.06 -6.18 -12.54
N ARG A 134 2.66 -7.22 -11.96
CA ARG A 134 3.94 -7.12 -11.25
C ARG A 134 5.04 -6.54 -12.14
N ARG A 135 5.16 -7.04 -13.36
CA ARG A 135 6.13 -6.53 -14.32
C ARG A 135 5.86 -5.06 -14.67
N VAL A 136 4.64 -4.74 -15.06
CA VAL A 136 4.25 -3.38 -15.45
C VAL A 136 4.43 -2.37 -14.32
N TYR A 137 4.01 -2.72 -13.10
CA TYR A 137 4.15 -1.82 -11.96
C TYR A 137 5.60 -1.72 -11.48
N GLY A 138 6.37 -2.80 -11.55
CA GLY A 138 7.80 -2.78 -11.27
C GLY A 138 8.57 -1.86 -12.22
N GLU A 139 8.28 -1.90 -13.52
CA GLU A 139 8.84 -0.98 -14.51
C GLU A 139 8.48 0.48 -14.22
N ARG A 140 7.20 0.76 -13.94
CA ARG A 140 6.74 2.12 -13.60
C ARG A 140 7.36 2.66 -12.31
N ARG A 141 7.51 1.81 -11.29
CA ARG A 141 8.23 2.17 -10.06
C ARG A 141 9.67 2.57 -10.37
N ASN A 142 10.39 1.78 -11.15
CA ASN A 142 11.77 2.05 -11.50
C ASN A 142 11.90 3.38 -12.26
N ILE A 143 11.01 3.63 -13.23
CA ILE A 143 10.94 4.89 -13.98
C ILE A 143 10.70 6.08 -13.05
N MET A 144 9.81 5.95 -12.06
CA MET A 144 9.57 7.01 -11.08
C MET A 144 10.80 7.26 -10.20
N LEU A 145 11.46 6.20 -9.71
CA LEU A 145 12.69 6.30 -8.93
C LEU A 145 13.82 7.00 -9.71
N GLU A 146 14.05 6.57 -10.96
CA GLU A 146 15.04 7.19 -11.85
C GLU A 146 14.75 8.69 -12.11
N ALA A 147 13.47 9.03 -12.33
CA ALA A 147 13.07 10.41 -12.52
C ALA A 147 13.23 11.26 -11.25
N MET A 148 12.95 10.69 -10.07
CA MET A 148 13.18 11.38 -8.79
C MET A 148 14.67 11.62 -8.55
N GLU A 149 15.54 10.65 -8.85
CA GLU A 149 16.99 10.79 -8.76
C GLU A 149 17.52 11.94 -9.65
N GLN A 150 16.93 12.10 -10.83
CA GLN A 150 17.34 13.14 -11.79
C GLN A 150 16.80 14.53 -11.48
N HIS A 151 15.61 14.61 -10.90
CA HIS A 151 14.86 15.88 -10.84
C HIS A 151 14.56 16.39 -9.44
N PHE A 152 14.69 15.56 -8.39
CA PHE A 152 14.41 16.04 -7.03
C PHE A 152 15.61 16.71 -6.39
N PRO A 153 15.37 17.73 -5.54
CA PRO A 153 16.44 18.34 -4.74
C PRO A 153 17.12 17.31 -3.83
N PRO A 154 18.44 17.42 -3.58
CA PRO A 154 19.18 16.49 -2.70
C PRO A 154 18.67 16.44 -1.25
N SER A 155 17.98 17.48 -0.81
CA SER A 155 17.37 17.57 0.52
C SER A 155 16.08 16.78 0.65
N VAL A 156 15.48 16.32 -0.45
CA VAL A 156 14.29 15.46 -0.45
C VAL A 156 14.71 14.00 -0.44
N LYS A 157 14.12 13.22 0.45
CA LYS A 157 14.37 11.78 0.57
C LYS A 157 13.13 10.99 0.17
N TRP A 158 13.30 9.73 -0.24
CA TRP A 158 12.19 8.85 -0.58
C TRP A 158 12.50 7.39 -0.29
N THR A 159 11.44 6.58 -0.19
CA THR A 159 11.55 5.15 0.01
C THR A 159 11.76 4.41 -1.31
N HIS A 160 12.36 3.22 -1.23
CA HIS A 160 12.52 2.27 -2.34
C HIS A 160 11.66 1.02 -2.07
N PRO A 161 10.36 1.04 -2.39
CA PRO A 161 9.46 -0.05 -2.07
C PRO A 161 9.75 -1.28 -2.93
N GLN A 162 9.76 -2.47 -2.32
CA GLN A 162 9.92 -3.75 -3.00
C GLN A 162 8.61 -4.27 -3.62
N GLY A 163 7.50 -3.59 -3.39
CA GLY A 163 6.16 -3.93 -3.86
C GLY A 163 5.17 -2.79 -3.63
N GLY A 164 3.88 -3.08 -3.79
CA GLY A 164 2.82 -2.10 -3.63
C GLY A 164 2.67 -1.14 -4.81
N LEU A 165 2.07 0.01 -4.61
CA LEU A 165 1.75 0.97 -5.67
C LEU A 165 2.25 2.39 -5.38
N PHE A 166 2.98 2.58 -4.27
CA PHE A 166 3.29 3.90 -3.74
C PHE A 166 4.76 4.07 -3.38
N LEU A 167 5.24 5.29 -3.56
CA LEU A 167 6.48 5.84 -3.02
C LEU A 167 6.15 6.85 -1.94
N TRP A 168 7.00 6.93 -0.92
CA TRP A 168 6.90 7.91 0.15
C TRP A 168 8.04 8.90 0.06
N GLY A 169 7.71 10.18 -0.14
CA GLY A 169 8.67 11.28 -0.16
C GLY A 169 8.68 12.02 1.16
N ILE A 170 9.86 12.50 1.56
CA ILE A 170 10.10 13.29 2.77
C ILE A 170 10.84 14.54 2.34
N MET A 171 10.22 15.68 2.48
CA MET A 171 10.78 17.01 2.22
C MET A 171 11.47 17.56 3.47
N PRO A 172 12.28 18.63 3.35
CA PRO A 172 12.74 19.37 4.51
C PRO A 172 11.61 19.82 5.44
N ASP A 173 11.84 19.83 6.74
CA ASP A 173 10.82 20.10 7.77
C ASP A 173 10.16 21.48 7.66
N PHE A 174 10.80 22.44 7.01
CA PHE A 174 10.23 23.77 6.79
C PHE A 174 9.23 23.84 5.62
N LEU A 175 9.03 22.75 4.87
CA LEU A 175 8.03 22.67 3.82
C LEU A 175 6.76 21.95 4.32
N ASP A 176 5.61 22.51 3.97
CA ASP A 176 4.31 21.89 4.18
C ASP A 176 3.83 21.24 2.87
N ALA A 177 3.55 19.94 2.92
CA ALA A 177 3.11 19.17 1.76
C ALA A 177 1.77 19.68 1.18
N LYS A 178 0.90 20.30 1.97
CA LYS A 178 -0.34 20.90 1.49
C LYS A 178 -0.07 22.15 0.66
N GLU A 179 0.91 22.96 1.06
CA GLU A 179 1.31 24.13 0.27
C GLU A 179 2.02 23.70 -1.02
N VAL A 180 2.93 22.72 -0.93
CA VAL A 180 3.56 22.13 -2.13
C VAL A 180 2.51 21.54 -3.07
N PHE A 181 1.48 20.88 -2.54
CA PHE A 181 0.39 20.29 -3.33
C PHE A 181 -0.38 21.35 -4.14
N LYS A 182 -0.68 22.50 -3.54
CA LYS A 182 -1.39 23.59 -4.24
C LYS A 182 -0.62 24.03 -5.48
N VAL A 183 0.68 24.28 -5.33
CA VAL A 183 1.55 24.70 -6.44
C VAL A 183 1.73 23.57 -7.47
N ALA A 184 1.87 22.32 -7.01
CA ALA A 184 2.03 21.16 -7.89
C ALA A 184 0.79 20.94 -8.76
N VAL A 185 -0.42 21.13 -8.24
CA VAL A 185 -1.68 20.99 -9.00
C VAL A 185 -1.77 22.06 -10.12
N GLU A 186 -1.31 23.28 -9.89
CA GLU A 186 -1.21 24.31 -10.95
C GLU A 186 -0.28 23.87 -12.08
N ARG A 187 0.77 23.10 -11.76
CA ARG A 187 1.72 22.47 -12.71
C ARG A 187 1.23 21.10 -13.23
N LYS A 188 -0.04 20.74 -13.00
CA LYS A 188 -0.67 19.49 -13.45
C LYS A 188 -0.05 18.23 -12.86
N VAL A 189 0.41 18.30 -11.62
CA VAL A 189 0.88 17.16 -10.82
C VAL A 189 0.12 17.09 -9.51
N ALA A 190 -0.33 15.89 -9.16
CA ALA A 190 -1.02 15.64 -7.89
C ALA A 190 -0.35 14.50 -7.12
N PHE A 191 -0.29 14.63 -5.81
CA PHE A 191 0.14 13.61 -4.86
C PHE A 191 -0.77 13.65 -3.63
N VAL A 192 -0.60 12.73 -2.69
CA VAL A 192 -1.37 12.79 -1.44
C VAL A 192 -0.46 13.33 -0.33
N PRO A 193 -0.80 14.49 0.29
CA PRO A 193 -0.08 14.98 1.47
C PRO A 193 -0.08 13.94 2.59
N GLY A 194 1.08 13.73 3.20
CA GLY A 194 1.29 12.60 4.11
C GLY A 194 0.66 12.76 5.49
N GLU A 195 0.34 13.96 5.93
CA GLU A 195 -0.26 14.23 7.25
C GLU A 195 -1.48 13.34 7.55
N SER A 196 -2.31 13.03 6.54
CA SER A 196 -3.49 12.18 6.68
C SER A 196 -3.19 10.74 7.14
N PHE A 197 -1.94 10.30 7.08
CA PHE A 197 -1.50 8.96 7.50
C PHE A 197 -0.96 8.91 8.93
N PHE A 198 -0.92 10.04 9.62
CA PHE A 198 -0.43 10.16 11.00
C PHE A 198 -1.59 10.33 11.96
N ALA A 199 -1.86 9.33 12.78
CA ALA A 199 -3.00 9.31 13.69
C ALA A 199 -2.90 10.36 14.84
N THR A 200 -1.66 10.75 15.19
CA THR A 200 -1.37 11.68 16.30
C THR A 200 -0.81 13.02 15.83
N GLY A 201 -1.01 13.34 14.55
CA GLY A 201 -0.40 14.52 13.92
C GLY A 201 1.05 14.29 13.48
N GLY A 202 1.63 15.26 12.77
CA GLY A 202 2.96 15.16 12.15
C GLY A 202 2.90 14.78 10.67
N GLY A 203 4.06 14.56 10.06
CA GLY A 203 4.16 14.20 8.65
C GLY A 203 3.76 15.31 7.67
N HIS A 204 3.70 16.58 8.11
CA HIS A 204 3.35 17.74 7.29
C HIS A 204 4.28 17.92 6.08
N ASN A 205 5.53 17.47 6.20
CA ASN A 205 6.56 17.52 5.16
C ASN A 205 6.67 16.24 4.33
N THR A 206 5.64 15.39 4.34
CA THR A 206 5.67 14.10 3.64
C THR A 206 4.62 14.02 2.53
N MET A 207 4.89 13.20 1.51
CA MET A 207 4.00 12.99 0.38
C MET A 207 3.96 11.52 -0.06
N ARG A 208 2.79 11.05 -0.51
CA ARG A 208 2.62 9.75 -1.14
C ARG A 208 2.44 9.90 -2.64
N LEU A 209 3.32 9.30 -3.42
CA LEU A 209 3.30 9.27 -4.87
C LEU A 209 2.78 7.91 -5.36
N ASN A 210 1.95 7.90 -6.40
CA ASN A 210 1.42 6.68 -7.01
C ASN A 210 2.02 6.48 -8.40
N PHE A 211 2.63 5.32 -8.66
CA PHE A 211 3.21 4.98 -9.95
C PHE A 211 2.36 4.01 -10.79
N SER A 212 1.21 3.56 -10.28
CA SER A 212 0.48 2.45 -10.91
C SER A 212 -0.37 2.87 -12.12
N ASN A 213 -0.79 4.12 -12.22
CA ASN A 213 -1.79 4.55 -13.21
C ASN A 213 -1.19 5.22 -14.45
N ALA A 214 -0.21 6.10 -14.29
CA ALA A 214 0.32 6.91 -15.39
C ALA A 214 1.20 6.09 -16.36
N ALA A 215 1.24 6.50 -17.62
CA ALA A 215 2.19 5.99 -18.61
C ALA A 215 3.62 6.41 -18.25
N PRO A 216 4.66 5.67 -18.70
CA PRO A 216 6.06 5.97 -18.41
C PRO A 216 6.47 7.43 -18.68
N GLU A 217 6.07 7.98 -19.80
CA GLU A 217 6.39 9.36 -20.21
C GLU A 217 5.73 10.37 -19.26
N MET A 218 4.48 10.13 -18.89
CA MET A 218 3.75 10.97 -17.92
C MET A 218 4.36 10.90 -16.51
N ILE A 219 4.92 9.76 -16.11
CA ILE A 219 5.63 9.62 -14.84
C ILE A 219 6.90 10.50 -14.86
N ARG A 220 7.72 10.41 -15.91
CA ARG A 220 8.93 11.24 -16.05
C ARG A 220 8.61 12.73 -16.05
N GLU A 221 7.64 13.13 -16.85
CA GLU A 221 7.23 14.51 -16.94
C GLU A 221 6.64 15.04 -15.63
N GLY A 222 5.76 14.27 -14.99
CA GLY A 222 5.15 14.63 -13.70
C GLY A 222 6.19 14.81 -12.60
N ILE A 223 7.16 13.89 -12.49
CA ILE A 223 8.24 13.98 -11.51
C ILE A 223 9.18 15.16 -11.81
N ALA A 224 9.49 15.44 -13.07
CA ALA A 224 10.29 16.62 -13.43
C ALA A 224 9.60 17.93 -13.02
N ARG A 225 8.29 18.05 -13.28
CA ARG A 225 7.49 19.23 -12.86
C ARG A 225 7.45 19.37 -11.33
N LEU A 226 7.25 18.25 -10.62
CA LEU A 226 7.24 18.26 -9.15
C LEU A 226 8.62 18.65 -8.60
N GLY A 227 9.69 18.16 -9.22
CA GLY A 227 11.06 18.55 -8.88
C GLY A 227 11.30 20.05 -8.98
N GLN A 228 10.82 20.68 -10.07
CA GLN A 228 10.89 22.14 -10.24
C GLN A 228 10.16 22.88 -9.11
N VAL A 229 8.93 22.45 -8.77
CA VAL A 229 8.17 23.04 -7.66
C VAL A 229 8.95 22.96 -6.35
N LEU A 230 9.55 21.80 -6.08
CA LEU A 230 10.34 21.58 -4.87
C LEU A 230 11.58 22.50 -4.84
N TYR A 231 12.33 22.62 -5.93
CA TYR A 231 13.47 23.54 -6.02
C TYR A 231 13.06 24.99 -5.79
N GLU A 232 11.99 25.46 -6.45
CA GLU A 232 11.49 26.84 -6.33
C GLU A 232 11.09 27.16 -4.88
N MET A 233 10.35 26.23 -4.23
CA MET A 233 9.87 26.44 -2.84
C MET A 233 10.97 26.35 -1.81
N ILE A 234 11.95 25.46 -1.98
CA ILE A 234 13.13 25.37 -1.10
C ILE A 234 13.94 26.66 -1.20
N ALA A 235 14.28 27.10 -2.43
CA ALA A 235 15.07 28.31 -2.64
C ALA A 235 14.37 29.58 -2.10
N ALA A 236 13.04 29.67 -2.21
CA ALA A 236 12.28 30.77 -1.63
C ALA A 236 12.37 30.84 -0.10
N ARG A 237 12.35 29.68 0.58
CA ARG A 237 12.47 29.59 2.05
C ARG A 237 13.87 29.86 2.56
N GLU A 238 14.90 29.40 1.86
CA GLU A 238 16.30 29.65 2.22
C GLU A 238 16.66 31.14 2.12
N LYS A 239 16.09 31.87 1.15
CA LYS A 239 16.28 33.34 1.06
C LYS A 239 15.66 34.07 2.25
N VAL A 240 14.46 33.67 2.69
CA VAL A 240 13.77 34.31 3.83
C VAL A 240 14.45 34.01 5.16
N ALA A 241 15.15 32.88 5.27
CA ALA A 241 15.88 32.50 6.49
C ALA A 241 17.29 33.11 6.58
N GLY A 242 17.82 33.68 5.47
CA GLY A 242 19.13 34.33 5.40
C GLY A 242 19.12 35.86 5.53
N ASP A 243 17.92 36.46 5.53
CA ASP A 243 17.65 37.85 5.80
C ASP A 243 17.20 38.03 7.28
#